data_867fbe3c252265a402c01c19877768c3
#
_entry.id   867fbe3c252265a402c01c19877768c3
#
_cell.length_a   1.000
_cell.length_b   1.000
_cell.length_c   1.000
_cell.angle_alpha   90.00
_cell.angle_beta   90.00
_cell.angle_gamma   90.00
#
_symmetry.space_group_name_H-M   'P 1'
#
loop_
_entity.id
_entity.type
_entity.pdbx_description
1 polymer ?
#
loop_
_entity_poly.entity_id
_entity_poly.type
_entity_poly.pdbx_seq_one_letter_code
_entity_poly.pdbx_strand_id
1 'polypeptide(L)'
;MKNKNYMKISQEIKITFLTTIFIGIIAHLYMYTNRIVNHDAVFSVAFSGSTYTNGRWLLELMSKVAYLFNGNYVTPWGIGAITLILYAIAACLLVKTFNMKNKYICGCLGAIVVVYPTVTANNLYIFTAHYYAFAFLLVTLATYLISRYNYTMKNI
;
A
#
# COMPACT_ATOMS: atom_id res chain seq x y z
N MET A 1 -18.13 -17.33 31.57
CA MET A 1 -18.20 -16.92 30.16
C MET A 1 -17.27 -15.71 29.98
N LYS A 2 -16.10 -15.86 29.33
CA LYS A 2 -15.18 -14.74 29.05
C LYS A 2 -15.79 -13.87 27.95
N ASN A 3 -16.18 -12.62 28.28
CA ASN A 3 -16.54 -11.61 27.29
C ASN A 3 -15.35 -11.42 26.33
N LYS A 4 -15.46 -11.95 25.12
CA LYS A 4 -14.54 -11.61 24.02
C LYS A 4 -14.82 -10.15 23.63
N ASN A 5 -14.07 -9.21 24.21
CA ASN A 5 -14.01 -7.84 23.72
C ASN A 5 -13.40 -7.86 22.31
N TYR A 6 -14.25 -8.02 21.30
CA TYR A 6 -13.84 -7.78 19.92
C TYR A 6 -13.44 -6.30 19.82
N MET A 7 -12.20 -6.02 19.50
CA MET A 7 -11.74 -4.65 19.20
C MET A 7 -12.61 -4.09 18.07
N LYS A 8 -13.55 -3.22 18.40
CA LYS A 8 -14.43 -2.58 17.43
C LYS A 8 -13.61 -1.60 16.63
N ILE A 9 -13.36 -1.92 15.35
CA ILE A 9 -12.66 -1.01 14.43
C ILE A 9 -13.46 0.29 14.33
N SER A 10 -12.82 1.44 14.51
CA SER A 10 -13.48 2.74 14.47
C SER A 10 -14.07 3.03 13.07
N GLN A 11 -15.11 3.87 13.02
CA GLN A 11 -15.78 4.19 11.76
C GLN A 11 -14.85 4.94 10.81
N GLU A 12 -13.98 5.80 11.33
CA GLU A 12 -12.99 6.56 10.56
C GLU A 12 -12.07 5.62 9.78
N ILE A 13 -11.55 4.59 10.44
CA ILE A 13 -10.69 3.58 9.83
C ILE A 13 -11.43 2.80 8.74
N LYS A 14 -12.68 2.40 9.01
CA LYS A 14 -13.49 1.68 8.01
C LYS A 14 -13.73 2.52 6.76
N ILE A 15 -14.11 3.79 6.95
CA ILE A 15 -14.36 4.70 5.84
C ILE A 15 -13.08 4.93 5.04
N THR A 16 -11.96 5.23 5.70
CA THR A 16 -10.67 5.41 5.03
C THR A 16 -10.30 4.17 4.19
N PHE A 17 -10.36 2.99 4.81
CA PHE A 17 -10.01 1.74 4.13
C PHE A 17 -10.90 1.52 2.90
N LEU A 18 -12.22 1.57 3.08
CA LEU A 18 -13.17 1.34 2.00
C LEU A 18 -13.05 2.38 0.89
N THR A 19 -12.89 3.65 1.24
CA THR A 19 -12.72 4.72 0.24
C THR A 19 -11.42 4.55 -0.54
N THR A 20 -10.31 4.20 0.12
CA THR A 20 -9.03 3.94 -0.57
C THR A 20 -9.19 2.79 -1.57
N ILE A 21 -9.80 1.68 -1.15
CA ILE A 21 -10.02 0.53 -2.05
C ILE A 21 -10.95 0.91 -3.21
N PHE A 22 -12.10 1.51 -2.91
CA PHE A 22 -13.10 1.82 -3.93
C PHE A 22 -12.59 2.84 -4.98
N ILE A 23 -12.02 3.94 -4.51
CA ILE A 23 -11.45 4.98 -5.40
C ILE A 23 -10.24 4.44 -6.14
N GLY A 24 -9.40 3.64 -5.48
CA GLY A 24 -8.24 3.02 -6.10
C GLY A 24 -8.62 2.02 -7.21
N ILE A 25 -9.68 1.25 -7.02
CA ILE A 25 -10.22 0.39 -8.09
C ILE A 25 -10.67 1.25 -9.27
N ILE A 26 -11.47 2.29 -9.04
CA ILE A 26 -11.97 3.16 -10.13
C ILE A 26 -10.79 3.81 -10.88
N ALA A 27 -9.81 4.34 -10.15
CA ALA A 27 -8.68 5.07 -10.74
C ALA A 27 -7.72 4.17 -11.53
N HIS A 28 -7.53 2.92 -11.08
CA HIS A 28 -6.47 2.06 -11.61
C HIS A 28 -6.98 0.77 -12.26
N LEU A 29 -8.32 0.57 -12.35
CA LEU A 29 -8.93 -0.65 -12.89
C LEU A 29 -8.34 -1.04 -14.24
N TYR A 30 -8.18 -0.06 -15.13
CA TYR A 30 -7.64 -0.31 -16.46
C TYR A 30 -6.21 -0.88 -16.40
N MET A 31 -5.37 -0.35 -15.51
CA MET A 31 -3.98 -0.82 -15.32
C MET A 31 -3.94 -2.23 -14.71
N TYR A 32 -4.91 -2.58 -13.87
CA TYR A 32 -4.98 -3.87 -13.20
C TYR A 32 -5.60 -4.97 -14.05
N THR A 33 -6.47 -4.61 -14.98
CA THR A 33 -7.13 -5.57 -15.88
C THR A 33 -6.43 -5.72 -17.22
N ASN A 34 -5.61 -4.76 -17.61
CA ASN A 34 -4.88 -4.76 -18.86
C ASN A 34 -3.37 -4.76 -18.59
N ARG A 35 -2.65 -5.52 -19.40
CA ARG A 35 -1.19 -5.50 -19.34
C ARG A 35 -0.67 -4.27 -20.09
N ILE A 36 -0.50 -3.16 -19.37
CA ILE A 36 0.14 -1.97 -19.92
C ILE A 36 1.64 -2.22 -19.91
N VAL A 37 2.23 -2.21 -21.10
CA VAL A 37 3.67 -2.42 -21.28
C VAL A 37 4.33 -1.03 -21.36
N ASN A 38 5.08 -0.66 -20.33
CA ASN A 38 6.01 0.47 -20.40
C ASN A 38 7.38 -0.02 -20.88
N HIS A 39 8.31 0.91 -21.11
CA HIS A 39 9.65 0.60 -21.61
C HIS A 39 10.35 -0.50 -20.79
N ASP A 40 10.29 -0.42 -19.46
CA ASP A 40 10.94 -1.39 -18.57
C ASP A 40 10.18 -2.72 -18.50
N ALA A 41 8.86 -2.68 -18.70
CA ALA A 41 8.01 -3.86 -18.64
C ALA A 41 8.08 -4.72 -19.91
N VAL A 42 8.58 -4.21 -21.01
CA VAL A 42 8.78 -4.98 -22.26
C VAL A 42 9.68 -6.19 -21.99
N PHE A 43 10.71 -5.98 -21.19
CA PHE A 43 11.69 -7.02 -20.84
C PHE A 43 11.29 -7.82 -19.58
N SER A 44 10.27 -7.39 -18.87
CA SER A 44 9.83 -7.97 -17.59
C SER A 44 8.59 -8.82 -17.71
N VAL A 45 8.55 -9.70 -18.74
CA VAL A 45 7.46 -10.70 -18.85
C VAL A 45 7.53 -11.69 -17.69
N ALA A 46 8.74 -12.05 -17.33
CA ALA A 46 9.11 -12.78 -16.16
C ALA A 46 9.88 -11.78 -15.27
N PHE A 47 9.49 -11.69 -14.02
CA PHE A 47 10.04 -10.81 -13.01
C PHE A 47 11.58 -10.67 -13.10
N SER A 48 12.17 -9.56 -12.93
CA SER A 48 12.59 -8.84 -11.73
C SER A 48 13.43 -7.62 -12.11
N GLY A 49 13.06 -6.45 -11.65
CA GLY A 49 13.86 -5.22 -11.82
C GLY A 49 14.87 -4.98 -10.69
N SER A 50 15.25 -6.00 -9.92
CA SER A 50 16.11 -5.79 -8.78
C SER A 50 17.29 -6.75 -8.78
N THR A 51 18.45 -6.19 -8.53
CA THR A 51 19.67 -6.97 -8.37
C THR A 51 20.40 -6.50 -7.12
N TYR A 52 21.06 -7.41 -6.42
CA TYR A 52 21.97 -7.08 -5.32
C TYR A 52 23.04 -6.09 -5.76
N THR A 53 23.47 -6.18 -7.01
CA THR A 53 24.49 -5.30 -7.62
C THR A 53 24.10 -3.83 -7.61
N ASN A 54 22.80 -3.52 -7.63
CA ASN A 54 22.27 -2.16 -7.61
C ASN A 54 21.97 -1.67 -6.19
N GLY A 55 22.38 -2.38 -5.14
CA GLY A 55 22.12 -2.03 -3.75
C GLY A 55 20.65 -2.22 -3.33
N ARG A 56 19.80 -2.83 -4.14
CA ARG A 56 18.36 -3.01 -3.91
C ARG A 56 18.05 -4.33 -3.23
N TRP A 57 18.80 -4.68 -2.17
CA TRP A 57 18.71 -5.97 -1.49
C TRP A 57 17.29 -6.30 -0.97
N LEU A 58 16.55 -5.29 -0.48
CA LEU A 58 15.18 -5.50 0.02
C LEU A 58 14.21 -5.84 -1.10
N LEU A 59 14.35 -5.18 -2.26
CA LEU A 59 13.57 -5.52 -3.45
C LEU A 59 13.83 -6.97 -3.89
N GLU A 60 15.07 -7.38 -3.90
CA GLU A 60 15.46 -8.75 -4.26
C GLU A 60 14.84 -9.79 -3.28
N LEU A 61 14.86 -9.48 -1.97
CA LEU A 61 14.23 -10.34 -0.97
C LEU A 61 12.71 -10.45 -1.20
N MET A 62 12.03 -9.31 -1.39
CA MET A 62 10.59 -9.27 -1.64
C MET A 62 10.22 -10.00 -2.94
N SER A 63 11.05 -9.89 -3.93
CA SER A 63 10.92 -10.55 -5.20
C SER A 63 10.99 -12.07 -5.07
N LYS A 64 11.91 -12.59 -4.28
CA LYS A 64 11.97 -14.02 -3.97
C LYS A 64 10.72 -14.51 -3.24
N VAL A 65 10.18 -13.69 -2.33
CA VAL A 65 8.91 -14.01 -1.67
C VAL A 65 7.76 -14.00 -2.68
N ALA A 66 7.68 -13.01 -3.54
CA ALA A 66 6.65 -12.93 -4.59
C ALA A 66 6.74 -14.12 -5.57
N TYR A 67 7.95 -14.55 -5.89
CA TYR A 67 8.20 -15.73 -6.74
C TYR A 67 7.56 -17.00 -6.17
N LEU A 68 7.56 -17.18 -4.84
CA LEU A 68 6.92 -18.35 -4.20
C LEU A 68 5.42 -18.44 -4.47
N PHE A 69 4.76 -17.30 -4.71
CA PHE A 69 3.31 -17.23 -4.94
C PHE A 69 2.93 -17.15 -6.43
N ASN A 70 3.71 -16.43 -7.20
CA ASN A 70 3.38 -16.10 -8.60
C ASN A 70 4.31 -16.75 -9.62
N GLY A 71 5.36 -17.44 -9.19
CA GLY A 71 6.42 -17.92 -10.09
C GLY A 71 7.07 -16.74 -10.83
N ASN A 72 7.41 -16.96 -12.10
CA ASN A 72 8.00 -15.92 -12.94
C ASN A 72 6.97 -14.98 -13.60
N TYR A 73 5.68 -15.10 -13.27
CA TYR A 73 4.64 -14.35 -13.97
C TYR A 73 4.24 -13.09 -13.22
N VAL A 74 4.10 -11.99 -13.96
CA VAL A 74 3.50 -10.76 -13.49
C VAL A 74 1.99 -10.83 -13.71
N THR A 75 1.24 -10.89 -12.63
CA THR A 75 -0.23 -10.89 -12.64
C THR A 75 -0.76 -9.51 -12.27
N PRO A 76 -1.14 -8.64 -13.23
CA PRO A 76 -1.49 -7.24 -12.94
C PRO A 76 -2.58 -7.10 -11.88
N TRP A 77 -3.66 -7.88 -12.00
CA TRP A 77 -4.77 -7.84 -11.05
C TRP A 77 -4.36 -8.29 -9.62
N GLY A 78 -3.53 -9.31 -9.50
CA GLY A 78 -3.04 -9.79 -8.20
C GLY A 78 -2.13 -8.78 -7.53
N ILE A 79 -1.16 -8.25 -8.28
CA ILE A 79 -0.27 -7.19 -7.80
C ILE A 79 -1.05 -5.92 -7.46
N GLY A 80 -2.02 -5.54 -8.31
CA GLY A 80 -2.89 -4.39 -8.08
C GLY A 80 -3.69 -4.51 -6.78
N ALA A 81 -4.28 -5.69 -6.52
CA ALA A 81 -5.00 -5.94 -5.28
C ALA A 81 -4.10 -5.80 -4.04
N ILE A 82 -2.90 -6.39 -4.07
CA ILE A 82 -1.92 -6.26 -2.97
C ILE A 82 -1.52 -4.78 -2.79
N THR A 83 -1.24 -4.08 -3.89
CA THR A 83 -0.87 -2.65 -3.88
C THR A 83 -1.96 -1.80 -3.21
N LEU A 84 -3.22 -1.99 -3.58
CA LEU A 84 -4.34 -1.26 -3.00
C LEU A 84 -4.51 -1.55 -1.50
N ILE A 85 -4.39 -2.81 -1.09
CA ILE A 85 -4.47 -3.18 0.33
C ILE A 85 -3.37 -2.50 1.13
N LEU A 86 -2.13 -2.47 0.64
CA LEU A 86 -1.01 -1.82 1.30
C LEU A 86 -1.23 -0.31 1.45
N TYR A 87 -1.70 0.37 0.39
CA TYR A 87 -2.06 1.80 0.47
C TYR A 87 -3.23 2.05 1.42
N ALA A 88 -4.24 1.18 1.44
CA ALA A 88 -5.37 1.32 2.36
C ALA A 88 -4.95 1.18 3.83
N ILE A 89 -4.05 0.23 4.14
CA ILE A 89 -3.49 0.10 5.49
C ILE A 89 -2.65 1.34 5.85
N ALA A 90 -1.82 1.83 4.94
CA ALA A 90 -1.02 3.03 5.14
C ALA A 90 -1.89 4.27 5.39
N ALA A 91 -2.96 4.47 4.61
CA ALA A 91 -3.93 5.54 4.82
C ALA A 91 -4.61 5.46 6.20
N CYS A 92 -4.96 4.26 6.65
CA CYS A 92 -5.50 4.03 7.99
C CYS A 92 -4.49 4.38 9.10
N LEU A 93 -3.20 4.09 8.89
CA LEU A 93 -2.14 4.51 9.82
C LEU A 93 -2.00 6.03 9.89
N LEU A 94 -2.09 6.74 8.76
CA LEU A 94 -2.08 8.21 8.74
C LEU A 94 -3.26 8.79 9.54
N VAL A 95 -4.48 8.27 9.35
CA VAL A 95 -5.65 8.69 10.15
C VAL A 95 -5.40 8.51 11.64
N LYS A 96 -4.77 7.41 12.06
CA LYS A 96 -4.41 7.16 13.46
C LYS A 96 -3.30 8.07 13.96
N THR A 97 -2.28 8.33 13.13
CA THR A 97 -1.15 9.20 13.49
C THR A 97 -1.61 10.61 13.76
N PHE A 98 -2.46 11.16 12.90
CA PHE A 98 -3.02 12.50 13.02
C PHE A 98 -4.27 12.59 13.91
N ASN A 99 -4.71 11.48 14.49
CA ASN A 99 -5.90 11.38 15.34
C ASN A 99 -7.16 12.00 14.71
N MET A 100 -7.35 11.77 13.41
CA MET A 100 -8.45 12.36 12.64
C MET A 100 -9.78 11.74 13.05
N LYS A 101 -10.79 12.60 13.31
CA LYS A 101 -12.13 12.18 13.79
C LYS A 101 -13.25 12.48 12.79
N ASN A 102 -13.01 13.37 11.84
CA ASN A 102 -14.01 13.71 10.85
C ASN A 102 -14.03 12.67 9.74
N LYS A 103 -15.16 11.99 9.59
CA LYS A 103 -15.34 10.89 8.61
C LYS A 103 -15.10 11.32 7.16
N TYR A 104 -15.54 12.53 6.80
CA TYR A 104 -15.38 13.06 5.45
C TYR A 104 -13.89 13.31 5.13
N ILE A 105 -13.19 13.94 6.08
CA ILE A 105 -11.75 14.18 5.93
C ILE A 105 -10.99 12.85 5.85
N CYS A 106 -11.36 11.85 6.65
CA CYS A 106 -10.78 10.51 6.61
C CYS A 106 -11.01 9.83 5.24
N GLY A 107 -12.21 9.95 4.68
CA GLY A 107 -12.52 9.46 3.34
C GLY A 107 -11.72 10.18 2.25
N CYS A 108 -11.66 11.53 2.31
CA CYS A 108 -10.85 12.32 1.39
C CYS A 108 -9.36 11.95 1.46
N LEU A 109 -8.81 11.76 2.65
CA LEU A 109 -7.42 11.31 2.82
C LEU A 109 -7.19 9.97 2.12
N GLY A 110 -8.09 8.99 2.34
CA GLY A 110 -8.02 7.70 1.69
C GLY A 110 -8.05 7.78 0.16
N ALA A 111 -8.92 8.64 -0.39
CA ALA A 111 -9.00 8.90 -1.83
C ALA A 111 -7.70 9.54 -2.34
N ILE A 112 -7.23 10.63 -1.70
CA ILE A 112 -6.03 11.36 -2.11
C ILE A 112 -4.80 10.45 -2.12
N VAL A 113 -4.61 9.63 -1.09
CA VAL A 113 -3.46 8.72 -0.99
C VAL A 113 -3.37 7.82 -2.21
N VAL A 114 -4.48 7.29 -2.69
CA VAL A 114 -4.46 6.29 -3.77
C VAL A 114 -4.44 6.90 -5.16
N VAL A 115 -4.96 8.14 -5.33
CA VAL A 115 -4.96 8.84 -6.64
C VAL A 115 -3.83 9.83 -6.81
N TYR A 116 -2.96 9.96 -5.80
CA TYR A 116 -1.83 10.88 -5.88
C TYR A 116 -0.98 10.62 -7.13
N PRO A 117 -0.54 11.64 -7.87
CA PRO A 117 0.14 11.45 -9.16
C PRO A 117 1.32 10.47 -9.12
N THR A 118 2.13 10.51 -8.05
CA THR A 118 3.25 9.57 -7.88
C THR A 118 2.76 8.12 -7.73
N VAL A 119 1.65 7.89 -7.02
CA VAL A 119 1.07 6.54 -6.88
C VAL A 119 0.56 6.04 -8.22
N THR A 120 -0.11 6.92 -8.98
CA THR A 120 -0.57 6.60 -10.33
C THR A 120 0.61 6.28 -11.26
N ALA A 121 1.68 7.07 -11.21
CA ALA A 121 2.90 6.80 -11.98
C ALA A 121 3.55 5.47 -11.58
N ASN A 122 3.60 5.14 -10.29
CA ASN A 122 4.13 3.85 -9.82
C ASN A 122 3.30 2.66 -10.31
N ASN A 123 1.99 2.82 -10.46
CA ASN A 123 1.12 1.77 -11.00
C ASN A 123 1.33 1.49 -12.50
N LEU A 124 1.98 2.41 -13.24
CA LEU A 124 2.42 2.11 -14.61
C LEU A 124 3.54 1.06 -14.65
N TYR A 125 4.29 0.94 -13.56
CA TYR A 125 5.30 -0.11 -13.35
C TYR A 125 4.69 -1.24 -12.53
N ILE A 126 3.66 -1.88 -13.07
CA ILE A 126 2.82 -2.84 -12.33
C ILE A 126 3.63 -3.94 -11.63
N PHE A 127 4.71 -4.40 -12.25
CA PHE A 127 5.58 -5.43 -11.70
C PHE A 127 6.29 -5.03 -10.40
N THR A 128 6.43 -3.73 -10.12
CA THR A 128 7.06 -3.18 -8.88
C THR A 128 6.09 -2.36 -8.03
N ALA A 129 4.85 -2.16 -8.45
CA ALA A 129 3.89 -1.28 -7.78
C ALA A 129 3.70 -1.62 -6.28
N HIS A 130 3.61 -2.90 -5.95
CA HIS A 130 3.47 -3.36 -4.57
C HIS A 130 4.70 -3.09 -3.70
N TYR A 131 5.90 -2.97 -4.26
CA TYR A 131 7.11 -2.61 -3.50
C TYR A 131 7.08 -1.15 -3.07
N TYR A 132 6.63 -0.24 -3.96
CA TYR A 132 6.44 1.17 -3.61
C TYR A 132 5.35 1.35 -2.55
N ALA A 133 4.24 0.61 -2.68
CA ALA A 133 3.19 0.62 -1.67
C ALA A 133 3.68 0.08 -0.31
N PHE A 134 4.51 -0.96 -0.32
CA PHE A 134 5.12 -1.50 0.90
C PHE A 134 6.11 -0.50 1.53
N ALA A 135 6.95 0.15 0.73
CA ALA A 135 7.85 1.20 1.23
C ALA A 135 7.05 2.35 1.88
N PHE A 136 5.96 2.79 1.24
CA PHE A 136 5.08 3.80 1.79
C PHE A 136 4.43 3.34 3.10
N LEU A 137 3.99 2.08 3.18
CA LEU A 137 3.47 1.49 4.41
C LEU A 137 4.52 1.49 5.53
N LEU A 138 5.77 1.13 5.25
CA LEU A 138 6.85 1.15 6.25
C LEU A 138 7.11 2.55 6.80
N VAL A 139 7.13 3.56 5.93
CA VAL A 139 7.29 4.97 6.35
C VAL A 139 6.13 5.42 7.22
N THR A 140 4.89 5.13 6.84
CA THR A 140 3.72 5.50 7.64
C THR A 140 3.67 4.75 8.97
N LEU A 141 4.10 3.49 9.00
CA LEU A 141 4.21 2.71 10.24
C LEU A 141 5.28 3.29 11.17
N ALA A 142 6.47 3.62 10.65
CA ALA A 142 7.53 4.25 11.42
C ALA A 142 7.06 5.59 12.03
N THR A 143 6.40 6.43 11.22
CA THR A 143 5.83 7.70 11.68
C THR A 143 4.80 7.49 12.79
N TYR A 144 3.93 6.49 12.64
CA TYR A 144 2.95 6.12 13.66
C TYR A 144 3.61 5.70 14.97
N LEU A 145 4.63 4.84 14.90
CA LEU A 145 5.35 4.34 16.08
C LEU A 145 6.08 5.47 16.81
N ILE A 146 6.78 6.35 16.08
CA ILE A 146 7.47 7.53 16.66
C ILE A 146 6.46 8.47 17.32
N SER A 147 5.33 8.74 16.67
CA SER A 147 4.27 9.58 17.23
C SER A 147 3.74 9.01 18.55
N ARG A 148 3.56 7.69 18.63
CA ARG A 148 3.10 7.02 19.85
C ARG A 148 4.15 7.02 20.94
N TYR A 149 5.40 6.78 20.62
CA TYR A 149 6.51 6.81 21.57
C TYR A 149 6.65 8.21 22.20
N ASN A 150 6.69 9.26 21.40
CA ASN A 150 6.79 10.63 21.89
C ASN A 150 5.60 11.03 22.76
N TYR A 151 4.39 10.55 22.44
CA TYR A 151 3.21 10.79 23.27
C TYR A 151 3.35 10.13 24.65
N THR A 152 3.86 8.91 24.71
CA THR A 152 4.06 8.18 25.97
C THR A 152 5.10 8.87 26.85
N MET A 153 6.24 9.31 26.27
CA MET A 153 7.30 9.99 27.01
C MET A 153 6.90 11.37 27.57
N LYS A 154 5.95 12.06 26.94
CA LYS A 154 5.44 13.36 27.46
C LYS A 154 4.48 13.21 28.64
N ASN A 155 3.96 12.01 28.87
CA ASN A 155 2.99 11.74 29.93
C ASN A 155 3.62 10.99 31.13
N ILE A 156 4.95 10.81 31.15
CA ILE A 156 5.76 10.35 32.27
C ILE A 156 6.44 11.57 32.91
#